data_41c92db49dc37b926283a8bbb018e6dc
#
_entry.id   41c92db49dc37b926283a8bbb018e6dc
#
_cell.length_a   1.000
_cell.length_b   1.000
_cell.length_c   1.000
_cell.angle_alpha   90.00
_cell.angle_beta   90.00
_cell.angle_gamma   90.00
#
_symmetry.space_group_name_H-M   'P 1'
#
loop_
_entity.id
_entity.type
_entity.pdbx_description
1 polymer ?
#
loop_
_entity_poly.entity_id
_entity_poly.type
_entity_poly.pdbx_seq_one_letter_code
_entity_poly.pdbx_strand_id
1 'polypeptide(L)'
;MTTSSMYSFCAMVALLVLVTVGGIGGCSGDRGGGPEEESATLTVLAASSLTNAFSELETAFEEQNPGLDVSTSFGSSSDLLVQIQQGAPADVFASADEAKMQTALEEGLVEESKIFAMNRPIVVVPKDNPAGIQVFRDLGEADAQLVLAEAKVPITEYAEDVLANADSEYGDGFGQRVLDKVVSREANVRASANRVALGEADATFLYASDVTDDVRDRVQTVEIPQNLNVLATYPIATIEGSQNAELARAWVDLVLGDEGQRVLERYAFQRVN
;
A
#
# COMPACT_ATOMS: atom_id res chain seq x y z
N MET A 1 44.05 42.27 20.63
CA MET A 1 45.33 42.14 19.84
C MET A 1 44.93 41.35 18.62
N THR A 2 44.74 42.10 17.60
CA THR A 2 45.39 42.19 16.29
C THR A 2 44.90 41.15 15.36
N THR A 3 44.10 41.50 14.42
CA THR A 3 44.28 42.16 13.10
C THR A 3 44.21 41.10 11.99
N SER A 4 43.23 41.19 11.08
CA SER A 4 43.31 41.88 9.77
C SER A 4 43.85 40.97 8.69
N SER A 5 43.36 40.80 7.49
CA SER A 5 42.96 41.69 6.44
C SER A 5 42.88 40.82 5.15
N MET A 6 41.80 40.82 4.36
CA MET A 6 41.62 41.60 3.14
C MET A 6 42.54 41.23 1.94
N TYR A 7 41.98 40.93 0.78
CA TYR A 7 42.02 41.47 -0.58
C TYR A 7 41.63 40.37 -1.57
N SER A 8 40.54 40.35 -2.27
CA SER A 8 40.19 41.14 -3.44
C SER A 8 41.24 41.11 -4.56
N PHE A 9 40.92 40.49 -5.72
CA PHE A 9 41.19 41.10 -7.02
C PHE A 9 40.37 40.48 -8.15
N CYS A 10 39.79 41.37 -8.91
CA CYS A 10 39.08 41.28 -10.19
C CYS A 10 40.04 40.93 -11.32
N ALA A 11 39.60 40.19 -12.31
CA ALA A 11 40.05 40.41 -13.70
C ALA A 11 39.03 39.85 -14.70
N MET A 12 38.42 40.76 -15.36
CA MET A 12 37.57 40.70 -16.54
C MET A 12 38.46 40.54 -17.77
N VAL A 13 38.22 39.53 -18.61
CA VAL A 13 38.76 39.54 -20.00
C VAL A 13 37.60 39.20 -20.95
N ALA A 14 37.15 40.24 -21.61
CA ALA A 14 36.34 40.16 -22.81
C ALA A 14 37.24 39.86 -24.01
N LEU A 15 36.88 38.88 -24.83
CA LEU A 15 37.43 38.76 -26.17
C LEU A 15 36.32 38.56 -27.18
N LEU A 16 36.15 39.60 -27.97
CA LEU A 16 35.30 39.70 -29.16
C LEU A 16 36.07 39.12 -30.32
N VAL A 17 35.54 38.17 -31.09
CA VAL A 17 36.00 37.93 -32.49
C VAL A 17 34.84 37.69 -33.41
N LEU A 18 34.89 38.41 -34.49
CA LEU A 18 33.93 38.64 -35.56
C LEU A 18 33.70 37.42 -36.48
N VAL A 19 32.45 37.25 -36.88
CA VAL A 19 31.87 37.02 -38.22
C VAL A 19 32.72 36.40 -39.32
N THR A 20 32.29 35.23 -39.82
CA THR A 20 32.28 35.00 -41.28
C THR A 20 30.98 34.33 -41.70
N VAL A 21 30.27 35.03 -42.57
CA VAL A 21 29.11 34.57 -43.32
C VAL A 21 29.60 33.64 -44.44
N GLY A 22 29.04 32.46 -44.54
CA GLY A 22 29.21 31.55 -45.66
C GLY A 22 27.99 30.65 -45.76
N GLY A 23 27.05 31.10 -46.58
CA GLY A 23 25.89 30.28 -46.92
C GLY A 23 26.27 29.14 -47.84
N ILE A 24 25.46 28.10 -47.86
CA ILE A 24 24.86 27.42 -49.03
C ILE A 24 24.14 26.16 -48.51
N GLY A 25 22.88 26.14 -48.67
CA GLY A 25 21.96 25.15 -49.19
C GLY A 25 22.09 23.70 -48.74
N GLY A 26 21.04 23.16 -48.17
CA GLY A 26 20.85 21.73 -48.14
C GLY A 26 19.75 21.25 -47.25
N CYS A 27 18.58 21.07 -47.81
CA CYS A 27 17.51 20.12 -47.45
C CYS A 27 17.01 20.09 -46.00
N SER A 28 15.91 20.73 -45.83
CA SER A 28 14.88 20.48 -44.83
C SER A 28 14.57 18.98 -44.73
N GLY A 29 15.05 18.38 -43.70
CA GLY A 29 14.40 17.21 -43.11
C GLY A 29 13.53 17.74 -41.97
N ASP A 30 12.31 18.10 -42.29
CA ASP A 30 11.25 18.33 -41.32
C ASP A 30 10.99 17.01 -40.62
N ARG A 31 11.73 16.76 -39.55
CA ARG A 31 11.30 15.79 -38.54
C ARG A 31 10.24 16.51 -37.72
N GLY A 32 9.01 16.38 -38.19
CA GLY A 32 7.85 16.67 -37.37
C GLY A 32 7.97 15.87 -36.06
N GLY A 33 8.50 16.52 -35.05
CA GLY A 33 8.20 16.18 -33.68
C GLY A 33 6.72 16.49 -33.54
N GLY A 34 5.86 15.48 -33.64
CA GLY A 34 4.52 15.59 -33.13
C GLY A 34 4.64 16.03 -31.67
N PRO A 35 3.67 16.75 -31.12
CA PRO A 35 3.63 17.01 -29.70
C PRO A 35 3.83 15.66 -29.00
N GLU A 36 4.87 15.55 -28.16
CA GLU A 36 4.91 14.49 -27.16
C GLU A 36 3.61 14.66 -26.39
N GLU A 37 2.66 13.77 -26.56
CA GLU A 37 1.52 13.68 -25.68
C GLU A 37 2.10 13.46 -24.29
N GLU A 38 2.09 14.52 -23.45
CA GLU A 38 2.41 14.39 -22.03
C GLU A 38 1.47 13.31 -21.51
N SER A 39 2.02 12.12 -21.22
CA SER A 39 1.25 11.06 -20.61
C SER A 39 0.77 11.56 -19.25
N ALA A 40 -0.53 11.60 -19.05
CA ALA A 40 -1.09 11.92 -17.74
C ALA A 40 -0.73 10.78 -16.78
N THR A 41 -0.29 11.10 -15.57
CA THR A 41 0.00 10.09 -14.54
C THR A 41 -1.03 10.20 -13.43
N LEU A 42 -1.74 9.11 -13.15
CA LEU A 42 -2.61 8.97 -11.99
C LEU A 42 -1.83 8.34 -10.84
N THR A 43 -1.71 9.05 -9.73
CA THR A 43 -0.99 8.56 -8.54
C THR A 43 -1.96 7.98 -7.51
N VAL A 44 -1.82 6.69 -7.21
CA VAL A 44 -2.65 5.97 -6.26
C VAL A 44 -1.84 5.56 -5.03
N LEU A 45 -2.30 5.88 -3.84
CA LEU A 45 -1.76 5.40 -2.57
C LEU A 45 -2.66 4.29 -2.03
N ALA A 46 -2.18 3.06 -1.97
CA ALA A 46 -2.99 1.89 -1.65
C ALA A 46 -2.37 1.01 -0.56
N ALA A 47 -3.19 0.45 0.30
CA ALA A 47 -2.76 -0.51 1.30
C ALA A 47 -2.03 -1.70 0.65
N SER A 48 -0.95 -2.19 1.27
CA SER A 48 -0.09 -3.25 0.71
C SER A 48 -0.82 -4.56 0.41
N SER A 49 -1.90 -4.86 1.11
CA SER A 49 -2.77 -6.02 0.81
C SER A 49 -3.49 -5.92 -0.54
N LEU A 50 -3.60 -4.71 -1.11
CA LEU A 50 -4.21 -4.46 -2.43
C LEU A 50 -3.25 -4.68 -3.60
N THR A 51 -1.95 -4.91 -3.35
CA THR A 51 -0.91 -4.91 -4.40
C THR A 51 -1.32 -5.70 -5.65
N ASN A 52 -1.68 -6.97 -5.50
CA ASN A 52 -1.95 -7.82 -6.65
C ASN A 52 -3.24 -7.42 -7.40
N ALA A 53 -4.30 -7.08 -6.65
CA ALA A 53 -5.57 -6.68 -7.26
C ALA A 53 -5.43 -5.34 -7.98
N PHE A 54 -4.76 -4.36 -7.37
CA PHE A 54 -4.60 -3.05 -7.95
C PHE A 54 -3.63 -3.06 -9.14
N SER A 55 -2.55 -3.85 -9.10
CA SER A 55 -1.67 -3.99 -10.27
C SER A 55 -2.38 -4.59 -11.49
N GLU A 56 -3.36 -5.48 -11.29
CA GLU A 56 -4.20 -5.94 -12.39
C GLU A 56 -5.16 -4.85 -12.88
N LEU A 57 -5.74 -4.06 -11.95
CA LEU A 57 -6.61 -2.93 -12.28
C LEU A 57 -5.84 -1.79 -12.97
N GLU A 58 -4.58 -1.52 -12.59
CA GLU A 58 -3.70 -0.58 -13.30
C GLU A 58 -3.62 -0.93 -14.78
N THR A 59 -3.26 -2.18 -15.08
CA THR A 59 -3.18 -2.66 -16.46
C THR A 59 -4.51 -2.47 -17.21
N ALA A 60 -5.62 -2.86 -16.59
CA ALA A 60 -6.94 -2.73 -17.21
C ALA A 60 -7.34 -1.27 -17.43
N PHE A 61 -7.00 -0.37 -16.51
CA PHE A 61 -7.31 1.06 -16.62
C PHE A 61 -6.47 1.76 -17.70
N GLU A 62 -5.18 1.43 -17.79
CA GLU A 62 -4.28 1.93 -18.83
C GLU A 62 -4.69 1.47 -20.23
N GLU A 63 -5.12 0.19 -20.37
CA GLU A 63 -5.65 -0.32 -21.64
C GLU A 63 -6.91 0.43 -22.10
N GLN A 64 -7.76 0.87 -21.16
CA GLN A 64 -8.97 1.65 -21.45
C GLN A 64 -8.68 3.15 -21.67
N ASN A 65 -7.51 3.64 -21.25
CA ASN A 65 -7.13 5.07 -21.34
C ASN A 65 -5.73 5.22 -22.00
N PRO A 66 -5.60 5.04 -23.32
CA PRO A 66 -4.32 5.14 -24.01
C PRO A 66 -3.59 6.48 -23.73
N GLY A 67 -2.33 6.40 -23.35
CA GLY A 67 -1.52 7.58 -22.99
C GLY A 67 -1.60 7.96 -21.51
N LEU A 68 -2.33 7.20 -20.68
CA LEU A 68 -2.32 7.32 -19.23
C LEU A 68 -1.34 6.31 -18.62
N ASP A 69 -0.64 6.73 -17.57
CA ASP A 69 0.18 5.89 -16.69
C ASP A 69 -0.43 5.89 -15.28
N VAL A 70 -0.59 4.74 -14.67
CA VAL A 70 -1.05 4.61 -13.29
C VAL A 70 0.12 4.23 -12.41
N SER A 71 0.45 5.09 -11.47
CA SER A 71 1.56 4.88 -10.53
C SER A 71 1.01 4.61 -9.13
N THR A 72 0.99 3.35 -8.72
CA THR A 72 0.54 2.99 -7.36
C THR A 72 1.71 2.81 -6.41
N SER A 73 1.64 3.49 -5.27
CA SER A 73 2.53 3.27 -4.13
C SER A 73 1.82 2.42 -3.08
N PHE A 74 2.40 1.24 -2.80
CA PHE A 74 1.84 0.32 -1.82
C PHE A 74 2.56 0.43 -0.47
N GLY A 75 1.79 0.55 0.62
CA GLY A 75 2.33 0.69 1.97
C GLY A 75 1.34 0.32 3.07
N SER A 76 1.69 0.57 4.33
CA SER A 76 0.67 0.54 5.39
C SER A 76 -0.27 1.74 5.23
N SER A 77 -1.57 1.56 5.48
CA SER A 77 -2.54 2.66 5.41
C SER A 77 -2.14 3.83 6.30
N SER A 78 -1.51 3.56 7.44
CA SER A 78 -1.02 4.60 8.35
C SER A 78 0.13 5.41 7.78
N ASP A 79 1.11 4.78 7.12
CA ASP A 79 2.23 5.48 6.51
C ASP A 79 1.78 6.27 5.28
N LEU A 80 0.84 5.74 4.51
CA LEU A 80 0.25 6.43 3.37
C LEU A 80 -0.54 7.67 3.82
N LEU A 81 -1.32 7.57 4.89
CA LEU A 81 -2.00 8.72 5.49
C LEU A 81 -1.00 9.80 5.90
N VAL A 82 0.11 9.43 6.56
CA VAL A 82 1.17 10.38 6.93
C VAL A 82 1.77 11.06 5.69
N GLN A 83 1.97 10.32 4.58
CA GLN A 83 2.45 10.92 3.33
C GLN A 83 1.46 11.95 2.78
N ILE A 84 0.15 11.65 2.81
CA ILE A 84 -0.91 12.59 2.39
C ILE A 84 -0.90 13.83 3.28
N GLN A 85 -0.83 13.67 4.62
CA GLN A 85 -0.73 14.75 5.59
C GLN A 85 0.49 15.65 5.36
N GLN A 86 1.58 15.09 4.84
CA GLN A 86 2.81 15.82 4.48
C GLN A 86 2.75 16.45 3.09
N GLY A 87 1.63 16.32 2.38
CA GLY A 87 1.43 16.90 1.05
C GLY A 87 2.11 16.12 -0.07
N ALA A 88 2.31 14.81 0.09
CA ALA A 88 2.77 13.97 -1.02
C ALA A 88 1.76 14.03 -2.18
N PRO A 89 2.23 14.20 -3.42
CA PRO A 89 1.33 14.22 -4.57
C PRO A 89 0.65 12.86 -4.72
N ALA A 90 -0.68 12.88 -4.68
CA ALA A 90 -1.52 11.70 -4.87
C ALA A 90 -2.91 12.12 -5.36
N ASP A 91 -3.59 11.21 -6.05
CA ASP A 91 -4.91 11.43 -6.61
C ASP A 91 -5.97 10.58 -5.92
N VAL A 92 -5.58 9.37 -5.46
CA VAL A 92 -6.46 8.41 -4.81
C VAL A 92 -5.81 7.83 -3.57
N PHE A 93 -6.60 7.62 -2.52
CA PHE A 93 -6.22 6.89 -1.32
C PHE A 93 -7.15 5.69 -1.11
N ALA A 94 -6.56 4.47 -0.99
CA ALA A 94 -7.27 3.23 -0.69
C ALA A 94 -6.70 2.60 0.59
N SER A 95 -7.50 2.62 1.66
CA SER A 95 -7.12 2.15 2.99
C SER A 95 -7.59 0.72 3.27
N ALA A 96 -6.90 0.02 4.18
CA ALA A 96 -7.30 -1.28 4.72
C ALA A 96 -8.15 -1.18 6.00
N ASP A 97 -8.52 0.00 6.43
CA ASP A 97 -9.45 0.26 7.53
C ASP A 97 -10.17 1.61 7.37
N GLU A 98 -11.29 1.74 8.08
CA GLU A 98 -12.08 2.97 8.10
C GLU A 98 -11.44 4.06 8.96
N ALA A 99 -10.68 3.73 10.00
CA ALA A 99 -10.16 4.72 10.95
C ALA A 99 -9.16 5.68 10.28
N LYS A 100 -8.27 5.16 9.42
CA LYS A 100 -7.31 5.97 8.67
C LYS A 100 -8.02 6.85 7.62
N MET A 101 -9.05 6.31 6.97
CA MET A 101 -9.88 7.07 6.03
C MET A 101 -10.70 8.15 6.75
N GLN A 102 -11.26 7.84 7.91
CA GLN A 102 -11.99 8.80 8.72
C GLN A 102 -11.09 9.97 9.15
N THR A 103 -9.85 9.69 9.55
CA THR A 103 -8.86 10.72 9.86
C THR A 103 -8.60 11.61 8.63
N ALA A 104 -8.45 11.01 7.43
CA ALA A 104 -8.25 11.77 6.20
C ALA A 104 -9.45 12.67 5.87
N LEU A 105 -10.68 12.20 6.11
CA LEU A 105 -11.90 12.99 5.95
C LEU A 105 -11.99 14.16 6.95
N GLU A 106 -11.72 13.91 8.23
CA GLU A 106 -11.76 14.92 9.29
C GLU A 106 -10.73 16.03 9.09
N GLU A 107 -9.59 15.70 8.50
CA GLU A 107 -8.53 16.66 8.15
C GLU A 107 -8.75 17.33 6.79
N GLY A 108 -9.81 16.98 6.04
CA GLY A 108 -10.12 17.53 4.73
C GLY A 108 -9.11 17.17 3.64
N LEU A 109 -8.46 16.02 3.78
CA LEU A 109 -7.46 15.52 2.82
C LEU A 109 -8.07 14.74 1.66
N VAL A 110 -9.29 14.26 1.84
CA VAL A 110 -10.07 13.53 0.84
C VAL A 110 -11.50 14.08 0.79
N GLU A 111 -12.17 13.92 -0.36
CA GLU A 111 -13.54 14.43 -0.56
C GLU A 111 -14.56 13.50 0.13
N GLU A 112 -14.92 12.42 -0.53
CA GLU A 112 -15.91 11.42 -0.10
C GLU A 112 -15.30 10.03 -0.17
N SER A 113 -15.51 9.21 0.86
CA SER A 113 -15.05 7.84 0.85
C SER A 113 -16.17 6.86 0.56
N LYS A 114 -15.84 5.78 -0.15
CA LYS A 114 -16.75 4.64 -0.43
C LYS A 114 -16.08 3.35 0.00
N ILE A 115 -16.81 2.48 0.67
CA ILE A 115 -16.34 1.12 0.94
C ILE A 115 -16.40 0.34 -0.37
N PHE A 116 -15.27 -0.22 -0.81
CA PHE A 116 -15.19 -0.96 -2.07
C PHE A 116 -14.94 -2.44 -1.90
N ALA A 117 -14.42 -2.86 -0.74
CA ALA A 117 -14.15 -4.26 -0.45
C ALA A 117 -14.20 -4.52 1.05
N MET A 118 -14.35 -5.80 1.40
CA MET A 118 -14.12 -6.30 2.75
C MET A 118 -13.09 -7.43 2.70
N ASN A 119 -12.39 -7.64 3.82
CA ASN A 119 -11.40 -8.69 3.92
C ASN A 119 -11.47 -9.36 5.30
N ARG A 120 -10.92 -10.55 5.38
CA ARG A 120 -10.98 -11.36 6.59
C ARG A 120 -9.57 -11.60 7.12
N PRO A 121 -9.27 -11.25 8.38
CA PRO A 121 -8.07 -11.70 9.05
C PRO A 121 -8.00 -13.22 9.12
N ILE A 122 -6.81 -13.73 8.94
CA ILE A 122 -6.44 -15.15 9.09
C ILE A 122 -5.10 -15.23 9.79
N VAL A 123 -4.74 -16.41 10.28
CA VAL A 123 -3.38 -16.70 10.70
C VAL A 123 -2.69 -17.53 9.63
N VAL A 124 -1.43 -17.27 9.37
CA VAL A 124 -0.59 -18.14 8.53
C VAL A 124 0.63 -18.62 9.31
N VAL A 125 1.05 -19.82 8.98
CA VAL A 125 2.21 -20.50 9.53
C VAL A 125 3.08 -21.02 8.38
N PRO A 126 4.39 -21.29 8.58
CA PRO A 126 5.22 -21.92 7.56
C PRO A 126 4.63 -23.24 7.07
N LYS A 127 4.98 -23.66 5.86
CA LYS A 127 4.47 -24.89 5.25
C LYS A 127 4.74 -26.16 6.08
N ASP A 128 5.89 -26.22 6.72
CA ASP A 128 6.30 -27.31 7.59
C ASP A 128 5.79 -27.19 9.03
N ASN A 129 5.22 -26.02 9.38
CA ASN A 129 4.56 -25.72 10.66
C ASN A 129 5.34 -26.26 11.89
N PRO A 130 6.57 -25.78 12.12
CA PRO A 130 7.44 -26.32 13.16
C PRO A 130 6.89 -26.17 14.58
N ALA A 131 6.10 -25.10 14.82
CA ALA A 131 5.45 -24.86 16.12
C ALA A 131 4.17 -25.70 16.34
N GLY A 132 3.69 -26.43 15.31
CA GLY A 132 2.53 -27.33 15.41
C GLY A 132 1.20 -26.61 15.60
N ILE A 133 1.05 -25.36 15.14
CA ILE A 133 -0.17 -24.56 15.24
C ILE A 133 -1.17 -25.04 14.19
N GLN A 134 -2.18 -25.80 14.59
CA GLN A 134 -3.19 -26.38 13.70
C GLN A 134 -4.51 -25.64 13.76
N VAL A 135 -4.86 -25.11 14.92
CA VAL A 135 -6.07 -24.31 15.15
C VAL A 135 -5.72 -23.00 15.84
N PHE A 136 -6.58 -22.02 15.74
CA PHE A 136 -6.34 -20.68 16.29
C PHE A 136 -5.97 -20.68 17.79
N ARG A 137 -6.59 -21.55 18.56
CA ARG A 137 -6.29 -21.71 19.99
C ARG A 137 -4.83 -22.05 20.29
N ASP A 138 -4.19 -22.80 19.40
CA ASP A 138 -2.79 -23.25 19.60
C ASP A 138 -1.82 -22.07 19.69
N LEU A 139 -2.17 -20.88 19.12
CA LEU A 139 -1.37 -19.67 19.27
C LEU A 139 -1.06 -19.30 20.72
N GLY A 140 -2.04 -19.50 21.61
CA GLY A 140 -1.83 -19.23 23.04
C GLY A 140 -1.00 -20.30 23.77
N GLU A 141 -0.96 -21.52 23.24
CA GLU A 141 -0.38 -22.71 23.90
C GLU A 141 1.00 -23.09 23.33
N ALA A 142 1.21 -22.96 22.02
CA ALA A 142 2.46 -23.33 21.35
C ALA A 142 3.67 -22.49 21.82
N ASP A 143 4.84 -23.11 21.86
CA ASP A 143 6.12 -22.40 21.97
C ASP A 143 6.51 -21.90 20.57
N ALA A 144 6.08 -20.68 20.24
CA ALA A 144 6.16 -20.12 18.91
C ALA A 144 6.70 -18.69 18.94
N GLN A 145 7.38 -18.31 17.87
CA GLN A 145 7.82 -16.94 17.61
C GLN A 145 6.89 -16.29 16.57
N LEU A 146 6.16 -15.27 16.98
CA LEU A 146 5.25 -14.55 16.11
C LEU A 146 5.90 -13.28 15.57
N VAL A 147 5.52 -12.91 14.36
CA VAL A 147 5.73 -11.57 13.85
C VAL A 147 4.36 -10.92 13.60
N LEU A 148 4.27 -9.62 13.83
CA LEU A 148 3.11 -8.80 13.46
C LEU A 148 3.59 -7.63 12.62
N ALA A 149 2.68 -6.91 12.00
CA ALA A 149 2.99 -5.58 11.51
C ALA A 149 3.14 -4.60 12.71
N GLU A 150 3.66 -3.40 12.47
CA GLU A 150 3.71 -2.35 13.49
C GLU A 150 2.31 -2.07 14.06
N ALA A 151 2.23 -1.64 15.32
CA ALA A 151 0.97 -1.46 16.04
C ALA A 151 -0.04 -0.53 15.32
N LYS A 152 0.46 0.46 14.57
CA LYS A 152 -0.36 1.40 13.79
C LYS A 152 -0.91 0.82 12.48
N VAL A 153 -0.44 -0.36 12.05
CA VAL A 153 -0.84 -0.98 10.78
C VAL A 153 -2.18 -1.69 10.96
N PRO A 154 -3.17 -1.49 10.08
CA PRO A 154 -4.55 -1.98 10.26
C PRO A 154 -4.66 -3.45 10.64
N ILE A 155 -3.89 -4.35 10.01
CA ILE A 155 -3.96 -5.79 10.34
C ILE A 155 -3.62 -6.07 11.80
N THR A 156 -2.75 -5.28 12.42
CA THR A 156 -2.40 -5.46 13.83
C THR A 156 -3.54 -5.01 14.73
N GLU A 157 -4.22 -3.91 14.40
CA GLU A 157 -5.41 -3.45 15.12
C GLU A 157 -6.52 -4.53 15.06
N TYR A 158 -6.80 -5.09 13.89
CA TYR A 158 -7.74 -6.20 13.74
C TYR A 158 -7.29 -7.49 14.45
N ALA A 159 -6.00 -7.80 14.47
CA ALA A 159 -5.48 -8.94 15.23
C ALA A 159 -5.68 -8.75 16.74
N GLU A 160 -5.48 -7.55 17.26
CA GLU A 160 -5.72 -7.21 18.67
C GLU A 160 -7.21 -7.33 19.02
N ASP A 161 -8.13 -6.91 18.15
CA ASP A 161 -9.58 -7.10 18.32
C ASP A 161 -9.95 -8.58 18.34
N VAL A 162 -9.40 -9.38 17.43
CA VAL A 162 -9.61 -10.84 17.41
C VAL A 162 -9.10 -11.49 18.68
N LEU A 163 -7.93 -11.07 19.17
CA LEU A 163 -7.34 -11.59 20.39
C LEU A 163 -8.14 -11.19 21.64
N ALA A 164 -8.69 -9.97 21.67
CA ALA A 164 -9.60 -9.53 22.74
C ALA A 164 -10.92 -10.34 22.74
N ASN A 165 -11.48 -10.63 21.55
CA ASN A 165 -12.64 -11.52 21.43
C ASN A 165 -12.30 -12.93 21.93
N ALA A 166 -11.09 -13.41 21.67
CA ALA A 166 -10.63 -14.74 22.07
C ALA A 166 -10.47 -14.90 23.59
N ASP A 167 -10.21 -13.84 24.33
CA ASP A 167 -10.18 -13.88 25.80
C ASP A 167 -11.50 -14.38 26.39
N SER A 168 -12.64 -14.03 25.78
CA SER A 168 -13.96 -14.49 26.22
C SER A 168 -14.20 -15.98 26.00
N GLU A 169 -13.55 -16.59 25.00
CA GLU A 169 -13.75 -18.00 24.60
C GLU A 169 -12.68 -18.92 25.23
N TYR A 170 -11.41 -18.46 25.28
CA TYR A 170 -10.25 -19.26 25.69
C TYR A 170 -9.71 -18.86 27.07
N GLY A 171 -10.39 -17.96 27.76
CA GLY A 171 -10.05 -17.47 29.09
C GLY A 171 -9.16 -16.25 29.11
N ASP A 172 -9.33 -15.45 30.16
CA ASP A 172 -8.62 -14.18 30.35
C ASP A 172 -7.11 -14.28 30.11
N GLY A 173 -6.58 -13.31 29.37
CA GLY A 173 -5.15 -13.21 29.06
C GLY A 173 -4.67 -14.13 27.92
N PHE A 174 -5.58 -14.78 27.16
CA PHE A 174 -5.20 -15.52 25.96
C PHE A 174 -4.52 -14.58 24.95
N GLY A 175 -5.14 -13.44 24.67
CA GLY A 175 -4.58 -12.45 23.75
C GLY A 175 -3.20 -11.97 24.19
N GLN A 176 -3.03 -11.68 25.48
CA GLN A 176 -1.72 -11.26 25.99
C GLN A 176 -0.67 -12.37 25.85
N ARG A 177 -1.00 -13.64 26.13
CA ARG A 177 -0.07 -14.77 25.90
C ARG A 177 0.37 -14.90 24.45
N VAL A 178 -0.50 -14.58 23.49
CA VAL A 178 -0.15 -14.54 22.05
C VAL A 178 0.76 -13.36 21.76
N LEU A 179 0.41 -12.14 22.24
CA LEU A 179 1.21 -10.95 22.03
C LEU A 179 2.61 -11.00 22.67
N ASP A 180 2.76 -11.69 23.80
CA ASP A 180 4.06 -11.88 24.46
C ASP A 180 5.04 -12.72 23.62
N LYS A 181 4.55 -13.45 22.61
CA LYS A 181 5.36 -14.25 21.68
C LYS A 181 5.82 -13.46 20.45
N VAL A 182 5.44 -12.19 20.33
CA VAL A 182 5.83 -11.33 19.21
C VAL A 182 7.29 -10.94 19.34
N VAL A 183 8.12 -11.43 18.43
CA VAL A 183 9.57 -11.19 18.43
C VAL A 183 10.00 -10.06 17.50
N SER A 184 9.15 -9.70 16.54
CA SER A 184 9.43 -8.62 15.58
C SER A 184 8.15 -7.96 15.10
N ARG A 185 8.26 -6.69 14.69
CA ARG A 185 7.19 -5.94 14.05
C ARG A 185 7.66 -5.38 12.72
N GLU A 186 6.89 -5.67 11.68
CA GLU A 186 7.22 -5.37 10.29
C GLU A 186 6.46 -4.11 9.81
N ALA A 187 7.02 -3.41 8.82
CA ALA A 187 6.44 -2.15 8.32
C ALA A 187 5.02 -2.30 7.72
N ASN A 188 4.68 -3.47 7.20
CA ASN A 188 3.37 -3.76 6.61
C ASN A 188 3.09 -5.26 6.58
N VAL A 189 1.86 -5.62 6.17
CA VAL A 189 1.37 -6.99 6.12
C VAL A 189 2.18 -7.90 5.18
N ARG A 190 2.66 -7.39 4.06
CA ARG A 190 3.46 -8.16 3.09
C ARG A 190 4.84 -8.53 3.65
N ALA A 191 5.46 -7.63 4.39
CA ALA A 191 6.71 -7.92 5.08
C ALA A 191 6.52 -9.05 6.13
N SER A 192 5.42 -9.02 6.89
CA SER A 192 5.06 -10.09 7.84
C SER A 192 4.85 -11.44 7.13
N ALA A 193 4.13 -11.44 6.00
CA ALA A 193 3.91 -12.64 5.18
C ALA A 193 5.23 -13.28 4.73
N ASN A 194 6.16 -12.45 4.24
CA ASN A 194 7.47 -12.91 3.77
C ASN A 194 8.31 -13.55 4.88
N ARG A 195 8.28 -12.99 6.11
CA ARG A 195 9.00 -13.57 7.26
C ARG A 195 8.56 -15.00 7.55
N VAL A 196 7.23 -15.22 7.57
CA VAL A 196 6.68 -16.58 7.78
C VAL A 196 6.97 -17.48 6.59
N ALA A 197 6.81 -17.00 5.36
CA ALA A 197 7.10 -17.78 4.14
C ALA A 197 8.58 -18.19 4.01
N LEU A 198 9.50 -17.47 4.64
CA LEU A 198 10.93 -17.78 4.71
C LEU A 198 11.28 -18.67 5.93
N GLY A 199 10.33 -18.99 6.80
CA GLY A 199 10.56 -19.75 8.02
C GLY A 199 11.32 -18.97 9.11
N GLU A 200 11.28 -17.62 9.04
CA GLU A 200 11.93 -16.74 10.02
C GLU A 200 10.99 -16.41 11.21
N ALA A 201 9.75 -16.87 11.15
CA ALA A 201 8.76 -16.81 12.22
C ALA A 201 7.76 -17.95 12.07
N ASP A 202 7.14 -18.36 13.20
CA ASP A 202 6.22 -19.49 13.25
C ASP A 202 4.77 -19.11 12.91
N ALA A 203 4.38 -17.85 13.08
CA ALA A 203 3.05 -17.39 12.72
C ALA A 203 2.98 -15.87 12.56
N THR A 204 1.96 -15.42 11.79
CA THR A 204 1.55 -14.03 11.71
C THR A 204 0.05 -13.93 11.39
N PHE A 205 -0.52 -12.75 11.66
CA PHE A 205 -1.85 -12.39 11.16
C PHE A 205 -1.71 -11.70 9.81
N LEU A 206 -2.52 -12.14 8.85
CA LEU A 206 -2.64 -11.58 7.51
C LEU A 206 -4.11 -11.40 7.15
N TYR A 207 -4.38 -10.78 6.01
CA TYR A 207 -5.68 -10.88 5.37
C TYR A 207 -5.71 -12.09 4.42
N ALA A 208 -6.90 -12.62 4.14
CA ALA A 208 -7.06 -13.72 3.19
C ALA A 208 -6.47 -13.39 1.80
N SER A 209 -6.50 -12.12 1.38
CA SER A 209 -5.92 -11.63 0.13
C SER A 209 -4.38 -11.67 0.09
N ASP A 210 -3.71 -11.77 1.23
CA ASP A 210 -2.25 -11.77 1.30
C ASP A 210 -1.63 -13.16 1.05
N VAL A 211 -2.46 -14.22 0.99
CA VAL A 211 -2.02 -15.57 0.60
C VAL A 211 -1.95 -15.64 -0.93
N THR A 212 -1.04 -14.88 -1.49
CA THR A 212 -0.80 -14.77 -2.93
C THR A 212 0.03 -15.93 -3.47
N ASP A 213 0.12 -16.06 -4.79
CA ASP A 213 0.79 -17.19 -5.45
C ASP A 213 2.27 -17.31 -5.06
N ASP A 214 2.93 -16.19 -4.76
CA ASP A 214 4.33 -16.15 -4.33
C ASP A 214 4.58 -16.68 -2.91
N VAL A 215 3.56 -16.69 -2.04
CA VAL A 215 3.67 -17.21 -0.67
C VAL A 215 2.85 -18.49 -0.43
N ARG A 216 1.81 -18.74 -1.21
CA ARG A 216 0.83 -19.83 -1.00
C ARG A 216 1.45 -21.20 -0.84
N ASP A 217 2.46 -21.51 -1.64
CA ASP A 217 3.13 -22.82 -1.59
C ASP A 217 4.10 -22.97 -0.39
N ARG A 218 4.39 -21.88 0.31
CA ARG A 218 5.33 -21.81 1.42
C ARG A 218 4.67 -21.67 2.78
N VAL A 219 3.34 -21.46 2.82
CA VAL A 219 2.58 -21.27 4.05
C VAL A 219 1.40 -22.22 4.15
N GLN A 220 0.85 -22.36 5.36
CA GLN A 220 -0.47 -22.92 5.64
C GLN A 220 -1.33 -21.86 6.33
N THR A 221 -2.62 -21.92 6.06
CA THR A 221 -3.61 -21.02 6.67
C THR A 221 -4.24 -21.70 7.88
N VAL A 222 -4.32 -20.97 8.99
CA VAL A 222 -5.07 -21.34 10.19
C VAL A 222 -6.25 -20.37 10.30
N GLU A 223 -7.46 -20.92 10.20
CA GLU A 223 -8.70 -20.12 10.25
C GLU A 223 -8.96 -19.59 11.65
N ILE A 224 -9.35 -18.33 11.73
CA ILE A 224 -9.87 -17.72 12.95
C ILE A 224 -11.36 -18.10 13.07
N PRO A 225 -11.83 -18.64 14.20
CA PRO A 225 -13.26 -18.95 14.39
C PRO A 225 -14.15 -17.75 14.08
N GLN A 226 -15.25 -18.00 13.36
CA GLN A 226 -16.11 -16.92 12.86
C GLN A 226 -16.65 -16.01 13.97
N ASN A 227 -16.94 -16.57 15.15
CA ASN A 227 -17.43 -15.82 16.31
C ASN A 227 -16.35 -14.96 17.00
N LEU A 228 -15.08 -15.14 16.65
CA LEU A 228 -13.95 -14.36 17.16
C LEU A 228 -13.42 -13.39 16.12
N ASN A 229 -13.61 -13.72 14.83
CA ASN A 229 -13.05 -12.93 13.75
C ASN A 229 -13.78 -11.59 13.58
N VAL A 230 -13.09 -10.63 13.01
CA VAL A 230 -13.61 -9.33 12.61
C VAL A 230 -13.53 -9.20 11.09
N LEU A 231 -14.29 -8.29 10.53
CA LEU A 231 -14.30 -8.03 9.10
C LEU A 231 -13.61 -6.68 8.85
N ALA A 232 -12.51 -6.70 8.11
CA ALA A 232 -11.82 -5.50 7.71
C ALA A 232 -12.54 -4.86 6.53
N THR A 233 -12.86 -3.58 6.64
CA THR A 233 -13.50 -2.78 5.58
C THR A 233 -12.47 -1.91 4.88
N TYR A 234 -12.55 -1.85 3.56
CA TYR A 234 -11.60 -1.15 2.69
C TYR A 234 -12.29 0.04 2.03
N PRO A 235 -12.08 1.25 2.55
CA PRO A 235 -12.53 2.48 1.92
C PRO A 235 -11.54 3.00 0.87
N ILE A 236 -12.09 3.66 -0.15
CA ILE A 236 -11.35 4.38 -1.20
C ILE A 236 -11.92 5.80 -1.33
N ALA A 237 -11.05 6.78 -1.60
CA ALA A 237 -11.43 8.17 -1.81
C ALA A 237 -10.50 8.86 -2.81
N THR A 238 -10.99 9.91 -3.45
CA THR A 238 -10.16 10.87 -4.18
C THR A 238 -9.52 11.87 -3.21
N ILE A 239 -8.28 12.26 -3.50
CA ILE A 239 -7.55 13.26 -2.71
C ILE A 239 -8.10 14.66 -3.03
N GLU A 240 -8.33 15.45 -1.98
CA GLU A 240 -8.76 16.84 -2.11
C GLU A 240 -7.70 17.67 -2.86
N GLY A 241 -8.13 18.43 -3.87
CA GLY A 241 -7.23 19.26 -4.67
C GLY A 241 -6.35 18.49 -5.68
N SER A 242 -6.64 17.22 -5.96
CA SER A 242 -5.99 16.46 -7.02
C SER A 242 -6.07 17.19 -8.36
N GLN A 243 -4.93 17.26 -9.08
CA GLN A 243 -4.88 17.84 -10.43
C GLN A 243 -5.50 16.90 -11.48
N ASN A 244 -5.70 15.63 -11.14
CA ASN A 244 -6.25 14.57 -11.99
C ASN A 244 -7.64 14.11 -11.50
N ALA A 245 -8.44 14.99 -10.89
CA ALA A 245 -9.68 14.64 -10.19
C ALA A 245 -10.68 13.83 -11.05
N GLU A 246 -10.78 14.06 -12.36
CA GLU A 246 -11.64 13.29 -13.27
C GLU A 246 -11.11 11.84 -13.44
N LEU A 247 -9.80 11.68 -13.61
CA LEU A 247 -9.16 10.37 -13.72
C LEU A 247 -9.24 9.61 -12.38
N ALA A 248 -9.07 10.31 -11.26
CA ALA A 248 -9.20 9.73 -9.92
C ALA A 248 -10.62 9.18 -9.69
N ARG A 249 -11.65 9.92 -10.08
CA ARG A 249 -13.05 9.44 -10.01
C ARG A 249 -13.28 8.25 -10.94
N ALA A 250 -12.77 8.29 -12.16
CA ALA A 250 -12.88 7.17 -13.10
C ALA A 250 -12.19 5.89 -12.57
N TRP A 251 -11.03 6.03 -11.91
CA TRP A 251 -10.38 4.93 -11.22
C TRP A 251 -11.24 4.37 -10.07
N VAL A 252 -11.79 5.23 -9.22
CA VAL A 252 -12.70 4.83 -8.14
C VAL A 252 -13.92 4.10 -8.71
N ASP A 253 -14.49 4.60 -9.81
CA ASP A 253 -15.64 3.98 -10.47
C ASP A 253 -15.28 2.61 -11.08
N LEU A 254 -14.07 2.44 -11.66
CA LEU A 254 -13.58 1.13 -12.09
C LEU A 254 -13.48 0.16 -10.91
N VAL A 255 -12.87 0.56 -9.80
CA VAL A 255 -12.71 -0.28 -8.59
C VAL A 255 -14.06 -0.73 -8.03
N LEU A 256 -15.04 0.17 -8.00
CA LEU A 256 -16.41 -0.10 -7.51
C LEU A 256 -17.27 -0.85 -8.52
N GLY A 257 -16.93 -0.78 -9.80
CA GLY A 257 -17.67 -1.40 -10.90
C GLY A 257 -17.52 -2.94 -10.95
N ASP A 258 -18.34 -3.57 -11.78
CA ASP A 258 -18.34 -5.04 -11.90
C ASP A 258 -16.99 -5.65 -12.31
N GLU A 259 -16.20 -4.94 -13.07
CA GLU A 259 -14.85 -5.37 -13.47
C GLU A 259 -13.91 -5.36 -12.28
N GLY A 260 -13.82 -4.25 -11.55
CA GLY A 260 -13.01 -4.10 -10.35
C GLY A 260 -13.39 -5.11 -9.28
N GLN A 261 -14.69 -5.29 -9.07
CA GLN A 261 -15.19 -6.25 -8.08
C GLN A 261 -14.83 -7.70 -8.45
N ARG A 262 -14.88 -8.08 -9.73
CA ARG A 262 -14.41 -9.42 -10.16
C ARG A 262 -12.91 -9.61 -9.98
N VAL A 263 -12.11 -8.55 -10.18
CA VAL A 263 -10.66 -8.58 -9.88
C VAL A 263 -10.45 -8.80 -8.40
N LEU A 264 -11.08 -7.99 -7.54
CA LEU A 264 -10.97 -8.09 -6.09
C LEU A 264 -11.37 -9.49 -5.57
N GLU A 265 -12.46 -10.07 -6.06
CA GLU A 265 -12.92 -11.41 -5.68
C GLU A 265 -11.87 -12.50 -6.02
N ARG A 266 -11.15 -12.39 -7.16
CA ARG A 266 -10.05 -13.31 -7.51
C ARG A 266 -8.91 -13.30 -6.49
N TYR A 267 -8.70 -12.16 -5.86
CA TYR A 267 -7.71 -11.97 -4.81
C TYR A 267 -8.30 -12.10 -3.39
N ALA A 268 -9.39 -12.86 -3.25
CA ALA A 268 -10.03 -13.21 -1.97
C ALA A 268 -10.61 -12.03 -1.16
N PHE A 269 -10.81 -10.88 -1.78
CA PHE A 269 -11.64 -9.82 -1.20
C PHE A 269 -13.12 -10.18 -1.31
N GLN A 270 -13.92 -9.71 -0.37
CA GLN A 270 -15.36 -9.88 -0.37
C GLN A 270 -16.02 -8.62 -0.93
N ARG A 271 -17.01 -8.82 -1.79
CA ARG A 271 -17.81 -7.73 -2.37
C ARG A 271 -18.63 -7.04 -1.28
N VAL A 272 -18.78 -5.73 -1.39
CA VAL A 272 -19.73 -4.94 -0.60
C VAL A 272 -21.09 -5.02 -1.28
N ASN A 273 -22.13 -5.44 -0.53
CA ASN A 273 -23.51 -5.55 -1.02
C ASN A 273 -24.21 -4.18 -1.09
#